data_b95e8877faafa3a40ec3fce787f53769
#
_entry.id   b95e8877faafa3a40ec3fce787f53769
#
_cell.length_a   1.000
_cell.length_b   1.000
_cell.length_c   1.000
_cell.angle_alpha   90.00
_cell.angle_beta   90.00
_cell.angle_gamma   90.00
#
_symmetry.space_group_name_H-M   'P 1'
#
loop_
_entity.id
_entity.type
_entity.pdbx_description
1 polymer ?
#
loop_
_entity_poly.entity_id
_entity_poly.type
_entity_poly.pdbx_seq_one_letter_code
_entity_poly.pdbx_strand_id
1 'polypeptide(L)'
;MQGVPHHLLDILNPEEEYDASIFQRMAREKAAEIYARGHLPILVGGTGFYIQAMLRDIDFQEEDEAEKERLRSKLEKEMEERGSTALHEELKWVDPVSAEEIHPHNRQRIMRALEYFYLHKSPISKHNREEKEKEALYDSLFLVLNRNREDLYEGINARVEKMF
;
A
#
# COMPACT_ATOMS: atom_id res chain seq x y z
N MET A 1 -27.48 -4.83 3.62
CA MET A 1 -26.81 -3.64 4.17
C MET A 1 -27.63 -2.88 5.23
N GLN A 2 -28.79 -3.38 5.60
CA GLN A 2 -29.61 -2.94 6.76
C GLN A 2 -29.76 -1.41 6.93
N GLY A 3 -29.87 -0.67 5.83
CA GLY A 3 -30.08 0.78 5.87
C GLY A 3 -28.82 1.64 6.11
N VAL A 4 -27.65 1.05 6.31
CA VAL A 4 -26.38 1.79 6.41
C VAL A 4 -25.83 2.02 5.01
N PRO A 5 -25.60 3.27 4.59
CA PRO A 5 -24.96 3.55 3.30
C PRO A 5 -23.54 2.97 3.25
N HIS A 6 -23.22 2.28 2.17
CA HIS A 6 -21.87 1.79 1.90
C HIS A 6 -21.32 2.54 0.69
N HIS A 7 -20.06 2.86 0.75
CA HIS A 7 -19.36 3.66 -0.27
C HIS A 7 -18.12 2.92 -0.76
N LEU A 8 -17.64 3.30 -1.93
CA LEU A 8 -16.45 2.74 -2.59
C LEU A 8 -16.56 1.22 -2.85
N LEU A 9 -17.76 0.76 -3.20
CA LEU A 9 -18.06 -0.57 -3.70
C LEU A 9 -18.46 -0.47 -5.16
N ASP A 10 -18.01 -1.38 -6.01
CA ASP A 10 -18.33 -1.44 -7.45
C ASP A 10 -18.12 -0.10 -8.18
N ILE A 11 -16.99 0.55 -7.93
CA ILE A 11 -16.70 1.89 -8.43
C ILE A 11 -15.85 1.90 -9.70
N LEU A 12 -15.24 0.78 -10.06
CA LEU A 12 -14.33 0.62 -11.20
C LEU A 12 -14.58 -0.68 -11.92
N ASN A 13 -14.23 -0.72 -13.20
CA ASN A 13 -14.17 -1.95 -13.96
C ASN A 13 -12.85 -2.71 -13.66
N PRO A 14 -12.79 -4.03 -13.92
CA PRO A 14 -11.59 -4.83 -13.64
C PRO A 14 -10.32 -4.39 -14.39
N GLU A 15 -10.46 -3.68 -15.50
CA GLU A 15 -9.36 -3.16 -16.30
C GLU A 15 -8.83 -1.81 -15.81
N GLU A 16 -9.54 -1.15 -14.91
CA GLU A 16 -9.15 0.16 -14.37
C GLU A 16 -8.19 -0.01 -13.19
N GLU A 17 -7.15 0.79 -13.15
CA GLU A 17 -6.18 0.78 -12.08
C GLU A 17 -6.76 1.35 -10.78
N TYR A 18 -6.44 0.68 -9.66
CA TYR A 18 -6.83 1.12 -8.34
C TYR A 18 -5.72 0.86 -7.33
N ASP A 19 -5.13 1.92 -6.86
CA ASP A 19 -4.03 1.88 -5.91
C ASP A 19 -4.36 2.61 -4.58
N ALA A 20 -3.36 2.72 -3.70
CA ALA A 20 -3.54 3.36 -2.41
C ALA A 20 -3.71 4.89 -2.51
N SER A 21 -3.18 5.52 -3.56
CA SER A 21 -3.32 6.95 -3.83
C SER A 21 -4.75 7.29 -4.23
N ILE A 22 -5.29 6.54 -5.19
CA ILE A 22 -6.68 6.68 -5.65
C ILE A 22 -7.65 6.42 -4.48
N PHE A 23 -7.40 5.34 -3.71
CA PHE A 23 -8.19 5.04 -2.53
C PHE A 23 -8.14 6.19 -1.51
N GLN A 24 -6.96 6.71 -1.18
CA GLN A 24 -6.79 7.79 -0.22
C GLN A 24 -7.65 9.01 -0.59
N ARG A 25 -7.54 9.47 -1.84
CA ARG A 25 -8.30 10.61 -2.34
C ARG A 25 -9.82 10.37 -2.24
N MET A 26 -10.30 9.26 -2.80
CA MET A 26 -11.73 8.94 -2.82
C MET A 26 -12.30 8.71 -1.41
N ALA A 27 -11.53 8.05 -0.53
CA ALA A 27 -11.97 7.80 0.84
C ALA A 27 -12.06 9.08 1.67
N ARG A 28 -11.13 10.03 1.49
CA ARG A 28 -11.15 11.34 2.14
C ARG A 28 -12.32 12.20 1.66
N GLU A 29 -12.54 12.26 0.36
CA GLU A 29 -13.69 12.97 -0.21
C GLU A 29 -15.00 12.41 0.37
N LYS A 30 -15.12 11.10 0.41
CA LYS A 30 -16.32 10.45 0.94
C LYS A 30 -16.48 10.63 2.45
N ALA A 31 -15.40 10.59 3.22
CA ALA A 31 -15.44 10.91 4.65
C ALA A 31 -15.90 12.36 4.90
N ALA A 32 -15.38 13.32 4.13
CA ALA A 32 -15.80 14.72 4.22
C ALA A 32 -17.29 14.92 3.92
N GLU A 33 -17.81 14.26 2.89
CA GLU A 33 -19.25 14.27 2.58
C GLU A 33 -20.11 13.70 3.72
N ILE A 34 -19.65 12.62 4.37
CA ILE A 34 -20.35 12.01 5.50
C ILE A 34 -20.37 12.96 6.70
N TYR A 35 -19.24 13.58 7.02
CA TYR A 35 -19.15 14.58 8.08
C TYR A 35 -20.04 15.80 7.80
N ALA A 36 -20.05 16.30 6.56
CA ALA A 36 -20.88 17.45 6.18
C ALA A 36 -22.38 17.19 6.39
N ARG A 37 -22.80 15.91 6.38
CA ARG A 37 -24.18 15.49 6.70
C ARG A 37 -24.42 15.26 8.19
N GLY A 38 -23.44 15.51 9.06
CA GLY A 38 -23.53 15.30 10.50
C GLY A 38 -23.44 13.84 10.93
N HIS A 39 -22.85 12.97 10.09
CA HIS A 39 -22.68 11.55 10.39
C HIS A 39 -21.20 11.20 10.63
N LEU A 40 -20.95 10.12 11.37
CA LEU A 40 -19.61 9.59 11.60
C LEU A 40 -19.25 8.60 10.48
N PRO A 41 -18.17 8.80 9.73
CA PRO A 41 -17.70 7.81 8.78
C PRO A 41 -17.06 6.62 9.51
N ILE A 42 -17.35 5.42 9.02
CA ILE A 42 -16.77 4.16 9.52
C ILE A 42 -16.00 3.53 8.37
N LEU A 43 -14.68 3.41 8.54
CA LEU A 43 -13.82 2.71 7.59
C LEU A 43 -13.74 1.23 7.98
N VAL A 44 -14.11 0.36 7.05
CA VAL A 44 -14.10 -1.11 7.26
C VAL A 44 -13.21 -1.76 6.21
N GLY A 45 -12.22 -2.54 6.64
CA GLY A 45 -11.33 -3.23 5.73
C GLY A 45 -10.26 -4.06 6.41
N GLY A 46 -9.46 -4.78 5.63
CA GLY A 46 -8.36 -5.61 6.11
C GLY A 46 -6.99 -5.19 5.57
N THR A 47 -6.92 -4.29 4.60
CA THR A 47 -5.65 -3.82 4.01
C THR A 47 -5.10 -2.66 4.85
N GLY A 48 -4.18 -2.99 5.77
CA GLY A 48 -3.63 -2.02 6.72
C GLY A 48 -3.00 -0.79 6.06
N PHE A 49 -2.34 -0.96 4.90
CA PHE A 49 -1.74 0.16 4.17
C PHE A 49 -2.79 1.17 3.67
N TYR A 50 -3.94 0.71 3.17
CA TYR A 50 -5.03 1.59 2.76
C TYR A 50 -5.61 2.38 3.94
N ILE A 51 -5.78 1.71 5.08
CA ILE A 51 -6.25 2.38 6.31
C ILE A 51 -5.24 3.47 6.73
N GLN A 52 -3.96 3.17 6.72
CA GLN A 52 -2.91 4.15 7.02
C GLN A 52 -2.89 5.30 6.01
N ALA A 53 -3.03 5.01 4.72
CA ALA A 53 -3.08 6.03 3.67
C ALA A 53 -4.22 7.03 3.89
N MET A 54 -5.38 6.57 4.34
CA MET A 54 -6.50 7.45 4.66
C MET A 54 -6.24 8.27 5.94
N LEU A 55 -5.79 7.61 7.01
CA LEU A 55 -5.69 8.23 8.34
C LEU A 55 -4.48 9.15 8.49
N ARG A 56 -3.42 8.91 7.73
CA ARG A 56 -2.20 9.73 7.73
C ARG A 56 -2.07 10.44 6.39
N ASP A 57 -1.40 11.58 6.38
CA ASP A 57 -1.15 12.32 5.15
C ASP A 57 0.04 11.74 4.38
N ILE A 58 -0.10 10.47 3.96
CA ILE A 58 0.92 9.83 3.13
C ILE A 58 0.98 10.58 1.81
N ASP A 59 2.17 11.08 1.49
CA ASP A 59 2.45 11.73 0.23
C ASP A 59 2.72 10.68 -0.85
N PHE A 60 1.75 10.50 -1.73
CA PHE A 60 1.93 9.73 -2.95
C PHE A 60 2.46 10.68 -4.02
N GLN A 61 3.78 10.74 -4.16
CA GLN A 61 4.42 11.60 -5.15
C GLN A 61 3.91 11.24 -6.55
N GLU A 62 3.54 12.26 -7.31
CA GLU A 62 3.20 12.09 -8.71
C GLU A 62 4.45 11.66 -9.48
N GLU A 63 4.39 10.51 -10.11
CA GLU A 63 5.46 9.94 -10.92
C GLU A 63 5.08 10.04 -12.40
N ASP A 64 6.05 10.31 -13.26
CA ASP A 64 5.84 10.14 -14.70
C ASP A 64 5.74 8.65 -15.02
N GLU A 65 4.54 8.20 -15.35
CA GLU A 65 4.27 6.78 -15.62
C GLU A 65 5.14 6.23 -16.76
N ALA A 66 5.49 7.05 -17.75
CA ALA A 66 6.36 6.61 -18.84
C ALA A 66 7.81 6.44 -18.37
N GLU A 67 8.31 7.30 -17.51
CA GLU A 67 9.65 7.19 -16.92
C GLU A 67 9.71 5.98 -15.96
N LYS A 68 8.70 5.82 -15.12
CA LYS A 68 8.55 4.70 -14.20
C LYS A 68 8.54 3.35 -14.91
N GLU A 69 7.75 3.21 -15.97
CA GLU A 69 7.66 1.97 -16.75
C GLU A 69 8.99 1.64 -17.44
N ARG A 70 9.67 2.64 -18.00
CA ARG A 70 11.01 2.46 -18.57
C ARG A 70 12.04 1.99 -17.54
N LEU A 71 12.02 2.62 -16.36
CA LEU A 71 12.91 2.24 -15.27
C LEU A 71 12.63 0.84 -14.76
N ARG A 72 11.35 0.51 -14.58
CA ARG A 72 10.91 -0.79 -14.14
C ARG A 72 11.35 -1.90 -15.11
N SER A 73 11.11 -1.71 -16.40
CA SER A 73 11.56 -2.65 -17.44
C SER A 73 13.09 -2.82 -17.44
N LYS A 74 13.83 -1.73 -17.21
CA LYS A 74 15.29 -1.79 -17.08
C LYS A 74 15.71 -2.62 -15.85
N LEU A 75 15.12 -2.36 -14.69
CA LEU A 75 15.43 -3.09 -13.46
C LEU A 75 15.03 -4.57 -13.52
N GLU A 76 13.93 -4.90 -14.19
CA GLU A 76 13.53 -6.28 -14.44
C GLU A 76 14.58 -7.03 -15.25
N LYS A 77 15.06 -6.41 -16.33
CA LYS A 77 16.14 -6.97 -17.15
C LYS A 77 17.43 -7.16 -16.36
N GLU A 78 17.82 -6.16 -15.59
CA GLU A 78 19.00 -6.27 -14.70
C GLU A 78 18.82 -7.36 -13.64
N MET A 79 17.61 -7.53 -13.11
CA MET A 79 17.27 -8.59 -12.17
C MET A 79 17.40 -9.98 -12.80
N GLU A 80 17.06 -10.14 -14.07
CA GLU A 80 17.23 -11.40 -14.82
C GLU A 80 18.69 -11.69 -15.14
N GLU A 81 19.47 -10.67 -15.56
CA GLU A 81 20.86 -10.81 -15.98
C GLU A 81 21.82 -10.98 -14.79
N ARG A 82 21.66 -10.19 -13.75
CA ARG A 82 22.59 -10.09 -12.60
C ARG A 82 22.14 -10.85 -11.36
N GLY A 83 20.84 -11.14 -11.27
CA GLY A 83 20.21 -11.82 -10.13
C GLY A 83 19.91 -10.88 -8.95
N SER A 84 19.06 -11.36 -8.04
CA SER A 84 18.57 -10.57 -6.89
C SER A 84 19.67 -10.19 -5.89
N THR A 85 20.68 -11.05 -5.72
CA THR A 85 21.79 -10.77 -4.80
C THR A 85 22.63 -9.58 -5.28
N ALA A 86 22.90 -9.46 -6.58
CA ALA A 86 23.67 -8.35 -7.13
C ALA A 86 22.91 -7.02 -6.99
N LEU A 87 21.59 -7.02 -7.23
CA LEU A 87 20.77 -5.83 -7.02
C LEU A 87 20.61 -5.50 -5.54
N HIS A 88 20.62 -6.49 -4.67
CA HIS A 88 20.63 -6.26 -3.23
C HIS A 88 21.94 -5.61 -2.75
N GLU A 89 23.08 -5.99 -3.31
CA GLU A 89 24.35 -5.30 -3.03
C GLU A 89 24.31 -3.83 -3.52
N GLU A 90 23.70 -3.59 -4.67
CA GLU A 90 23.47 -2.22 -5.16
C GLU A 90 22.56 -1.43 -4.22
N LEU A 91 21.48 -2.06 -3.70
CA LEU A 91 20.61 -1.43 -2.71
C LEU A 91 21.36 -1.04 -1.43
N LYS A 92 22.36 -1.82 -0.98
CA LYS A 92 23.18 -1.48 0.19
C LYS A 92 23.92 -0.14 0.04
N TRP A 93 24.25 0.24 -1.19
CA TRP A 93 24.93 1.51 -1.47
C TRP A 93 23.98 2.69 -1.49
N VAL A 94 22.76 2.51 -1.97
CA VAL A 94 21.80 3.61 -2.16
C VAL A 94 20.82 3.75 -1.00
N ASP A 95 20.48 2.63 -0.35
CA ASP A 95 19.59 2.58 0.81
C ASP A 95 19.99 1.44 1.76
N PRO A 96 21.03 1.63 2.56
CA PRO A 96 21.53 0.59 3.47
C PRO A 96 20.48 0.15 4.50
N VAL A 97 19.58 1.03 4.92
CA VAL A 97 18.52 0.71 5.88
C VAL A 97 17.51 -0.26 5.26
N SER A 98 17.05 0.02 4.05
CA SER A 98 16.19 -0.92 3.33
C SER A 98 16.89 -2.24 3.01
N ALA A 99 18.18 -2.22 2.71
CA ALA A 99 18.93 -3.43 2.42
C ALA A 99 19.10 -4.34 3.66
N GLU A 100 19.15 -3.77 4.86
CA GLU A 100 19.17 -4.55 6.10
C GLU A 100 17.83 -5.24 6.39
N GLU A 101 16.71 -4.56 6.08
CA GLU A 101 15.36 -5.07 6.31
C GLU A 101 14.86 -6.02 5.21
N ILE A 102 15.39 -5.91 4.00
CA ILE A 102 14.93 -6.66 2.82
C ILE A 102 15.83 -7.88 2.60
N HIS A 103 15.22 -9.07 2.65
CA HIS A 103 15.96 -10.31 2.37
C HIS A 103 16.49 -10.31 0.91
N PRO A 104 17.77 -10.74 0.65
CA PRO A 104 18.39 -10.73 -0.69
C PRO A 104 17.62 -11.47 -1.80
N HIS A 105 16.72 -12.38 -1.44
CA HIS A 105 15.88 -13.10 -2.40
C HIS A 105 14.50 -12.47 -2.58
N ASN A 106 14.20 -11.37 -1.91
CA ASN A 106 12.92 -10.66 -2.08
C ASN A 106 13.01 -9.70 -3.28
N ARG A 107 12.92 -10.26 -4.48
CA ARG A 107 13.05 -9.54 -5.75
C ARG A 107 12.14 -8.30 -5.82
N GLN A 108 10.87 -8.45 -5.45
CA GLN A 108 9.89 -7.37 -5.55
C GLN A 108 10.23 -6.17 -4.66
N ARG A 109 10.64 -6.43 -3.40
CA ARG A 109 11.01 -5.34 -2.48
C ARG A 109 12.31 -4.66 -2.88
N ILE A 110 13.30 -5.42 -3.37
CA ILE A 110 14.55 -4.86 -3.89
C ILE A 110 14.26 -3.94 -5.07
N MET A 111 13.49 -4.40 -6.04
CA MET A 111 13.10 -3.62 -7.21
C MET A 111 12.37 -2.33 -6.81
N ARG A 112 11.38 -2.42 -5.93
CA ARG A 112 10.63 -1.25 -5.46
C ARG A 112 11.53 -0.21 -4.79
N ALA A 113 12.49 -0.64 -3.98
CA ALA A 113 13.40 0.27 -3.30
C ALA A 113 14.39 0.96 -4.28
N LEU A 114 14.91 0.22 -5.25
CA LEU A 114 15.77 0.77 -6.30
C LEU A 114 14.99 1.69 -7.25
N GLU A 115 13.80 1.29 -7.68
CA GLU A 115 12.89 2.10 -8.48
C GLU A 115 12.64 3.46 -7.82
N TYR A 116 12.25 3.46 -6.55
CA TYR A 116 12.03 4.67 -5.78
C TYR A 116 13.29 5.56 -5.74
N PHE A 117 14.46 4.97 -5.44
CA PHE A 117 15.71 5.72 -5.40
C PHE A 117 16.07 6.36 -6.74
N TYR A 118 15.88 5.63 -7.83
CA TYR A 118 16.23 6.16 -9.16
C TYR A 118 15.26 7.23 -9.64
N LEU A 119 14.00 7.18 -9.28
CA LEU A 119 13.00 8.22 -9.57
C LEU A 119 13.22 9.47 -8.72
N HIS A 120 13.33 9.31 -7.40
CA HIS A 120 13.31 10.43 -6.46
C HIS A 120 14.69 10.88 -5.97
N LYS A 121 15.78 10.18 -6.34
CA LYS A 121 17.15 10.44 -5.86
C LYS A 121 17.26 10.47 -4.33
N SER A 122 16.41 9.75 -3.66
CA SER A 122 16.33 9.65 -2.19
C SER A 122 16.00 8.23 -1.78
N PRO A 123 16.56 7.70 -0.67
CA PRO A 123 16.24 6.39 -0.15
C PRO A 123 14.77 6.26 0.24
N ILE A 124 14.13 5.13 -0.12
CA ILE A 124 12.74 4.86 0.28
C ILE A 124 12.61 4.70 1.80
N SER A 125 13.65 4.24 2.49
CA SER A 125 13.68 4.14 3.95
C SER A 125 13.55 5.50 4.62
N LYS A 126 14.15 6.54 4.05
CA LYS A 126 14.02 7.92 4.51
C LYS A 126 12.58 8.40 4.37
N HIS A 127 12.00 8.25 3.18
CA HIS A 127 10.60 8.61 2.93
C HIS A 127 9.64 7.87 3.88
N ASN A 128 9.80 6.55 4.02
CA ASN A 128 8.97 5.75 4.91
C ASN A 128 9.06 6.19 6.37
N ARG A 129 10.21 6.66 6.82
CA ARG A 129 10.40 7.19 8.17
C ARG A 129 9.67 8.52 8.34
N GLU A 130 9.87 9.44 7.39
CA GLU A 130 9.21 10.75 7.38
C GLU A 130 7.68 10.59 7.37
N GLU A 131 7.16 9.66 6.56
CA GLU A 131 5.72 9.35 6.52
C GLU A 131 5.19 8.76 7.85
N LYS A 132 6.01 7.97 8.56
CA LYS A 132 5.62 7.42 9.87
C LYS A 132 5.58 8.49 10.97
N GLU A 133 6.38 9.52 10.84
CA GLU A 133 6.46 10.64 11.80
C GLU A 133 5.34 11.67 11.63
N LYS A 134 4.63 11.65 10.49
CA LYS A 134 3.46 12.52 10.24
C LYS A 134 2.35 12.23 11.25
N GLU A 135 1.73 13.29 11.75
CA GLU A 135 0.55 13.19 12.61
C GLU A 135 -0.66 12.59 11.86
N ALA A 136 -1.55 11.97 12.62
CA ALA A 136 -2.80 11.49 12.06
C ALA A 136 -3.70 12.68 11.70
N LEU A 137 -4.33 12.64 10.51
CA LEU A 137 -5.27 13.68 10.06
C LEU A 137 -6.61 13.65 10.78
N TYR A 138 -6.96 12.51 11.37
CA TYR A 138 -8.23 12.29 12.01
C TYR A 138 -8.03 11.79 13.43
N ASP A 139 -8.83 12.29 14.36
CA ASP A 139 -9.02 11.63 15.66
C ASP A 139 -9.87 10.38 15.41
N SER A 140 -9.26 9.21 15.51
CA SER A 140 -9.86 7.94 15.08
C SER A 140 -9.84 6.88 16.18
N LEU A 141 -10.96 6.16 16.32
CA LEU A 141 -11.04 4.94 17.13
C LEU A 141 -10.74 3.72 16.26
N PHE A 142 -9.68 3.01 16.58
CA PHE A 142 -9.26 1.83 15.84
C PHE A 142 -9.72 0.55 16.56
N LEU A 143 -10.62 -0.21 15.93
CA LEU A 143 -11.15 -1.46 16.45
C LEU A 143 -10.62 -2.63 15.63
N VAL A 144 -9.94 -3.57 16.28
CA VAL A 144 -9.43 -4.78 15.65
C VAL A 144 -10.28 -5.97 16.05
N LEU A 145 -10.95 -6.58 15.06
CA LEU A 145 -11.68 -7.84 15.26
C LEU A 145 -10.69 -8.99 15.15
N ASN A 146 -10.59 -9.77 16.21
CA ASN A 146 -9.72 -10.94 16.26
C ASN A 146 -10.50 -12.20 16.59
N ARG A 147 -10.01 -13.35 16.11
CA ARG A 147 -10.49 -14.69 16.44
C ARG A 147 -9.31 -15.55 16.86
N ASN A 148 -9.58 -16.64 17.57
CA ASN A 148 -8.55 -17.65 17.75
C ASN A 148 -8.17 -18.26 16.39
N ARG A 149 -6.97 -18.84 16.33
CA ARG A 149 -6.37 -19.26 15.05
C ARG A 149 -7.18 -20.39 14.39
N GLU A 150 -7.72 -21.30 15.19
CA GLU A 150 -8.46 -22.47 14.71
C GLU A 150 -9.78 -22.04 14.04
N ASP A 151 -10.60 -21.23 14.71
CA ASP A 151 -11.85 -20.69 14.16
C ASP A 151 -11.60 -19.82 12.90
N LEU A 152 -10.44 -19.11 12.86
CA LEU A 152 -10.08 -18.32 11.70
C LEU A 152 -9.81 -19.21 10.48
N TYR A 153 -9.03 -20.29 10.64
CA TYR A 153 -8.72 -21.23 9.57
C TYR A 153 -9.97 -21.98 9.10
N GLU A 154 -10.81 -22.42 10.01
CA GLU A 154 -12.11 -23.04 9.65
C GLU A 154 -12.97 -22.10 8.81
N GLY A 155 -13.07 -20.83 9.22
CA GLY A 155 -13.80 -19.79 8.48
C GLY A 155 -13.23 -19.53 7.08
N ILE A 156 -11.88 -19.51 6.94
CA ILE A 156 -11.19 -19.34 5.66
C ILE A 156 -11.49 -20.54 4.75
N ASN A 157 -11.33 -21.77 5.25
CA ASN A 157 -11.57 -22.99 4.49
C ASN A 157 -13.02 -23.08 4.01
N ALA A 158 -13.99 -22.85 4.90
CA ALA A 158 -15.41 -22.84 4.54
C ALA A 158 -15.77 -21.76 3.50
N ARG A 159 -15.05 -20.63 3.50
CA ARG A 159 -15.23 -19.60 2.47
C ARG A 159 -14.66 -20.05 1.13
N VAL A 160 -13.45 -20.64 1.13
CA VAL A 160 -12.82 -21.16 -0.09
C VAL A 160 -13.68 -22.24 -0.73
N GLU A 161 -14.21 -23.20 0.05
CA GLU A 161 -15.13 -24.24 -0.45
C GLU A 161 -16.40 -23.69 -1.11
N LYS A 162 -16.88 -22.53 -0.68
CA LYS A 162 -18.04 -21.86 -1.30
C LYS A 162 -17.73 -21.09 -2.58
N MET A 163 -16.45 -20.86 -2.87
CA MET A 163 -16.00 -20.14 -4.07
C MET A 163 -15.79 -21.06 -5.27
N PHE A 164 -15.69 -22.38 -5.02
CA PHE A 164 -15.54 -23.45 -6.01
C PHE A 164 -16.77 -24.34 -6.05
#